data_1656645e26ef53fc60561de569834e3d
#
_entry.id   1656645e26ef53fc60561de569834e3d
#
_cell.length_a   1.000
_cell.length_b   1.000
_cell.length_c   1.000
_cell.angle_alpha   90.00
_cell.angle_beta   90.00
_cell.angle_gamma   90.00
#
_symmetry.space_group_name_H-M   'P 1'
#
loop_
_entity.id
_entity.type
_entity.pdbx_description
1 polymer ?
#
loop_
_entity_poly.entity_id
_entity_poly.type
_entity_poly.pdbx_seq_one_letter_code
_entity_poly.pdbx_strand_id
1 'polypeptide(L)'
;LVSSLAAFTSLAPAEVAAIIDDARARGDRITLVPELTDEQAVFLIEHSEEFPGVAVEPQPVRIYPEGELASHVIGYIGRPNEDDLERPGVKHTDLIGKIGVEREYDDMLRGTPGLKKYQVDAKRNVLEELAEQSPEPGGSLILTIDLDIQRVLEESLAEGLALSREQYDPDCVPGEEDPQCPVRAVGVVLDAKDGSVLAMGSVPTYDPNIFVGGLSQEEFAAFPEGAFTNSVVQGQYAPASKFKAVTYVTSLEENVYPREARSEETRIMCAGQLDAPFTDRSQLVWRNWTRADDGEQNIHEAFMRSCNVYFWDVALNIWDTYKDTPRENILQDWARDLGFSEETGIDLPFEREGIIPDRALYEDWAENSPLRLDPARLELASPWLGGDLLLASVGQGSVVVTPLQLANGYAAMLNGGSLWQPRVVDQVVDSDGEVIVENPRKLILSLIHI
;
A
#
# COMPACT_ATOMS: atom_id res chain seq x y z
N LEU A 1 -27.37 -32.73 24.37
CA LEU A 1 -26.92 -32.02 23.16
C LEU A 1 -25.86 -30.98 23.49
N VAL A 2 -26.19 -29.89 24.25
CA VAL A 2 -25.28 -28.78 24.54
C VAL A 2 -23.98 -29.26 25.21
N SER A 3 -24.07 -30.09 26.24
CA SER A 3 -22.90 -30.64 26.94
C SER A 3 -22.05 -31.57 26.06
N SER A 4 -22.72 -32.33 25.17
CA SER A 4 -22.02 -33.19 24.20
C SER A 4 -21.32 -32.38 23.13
N LEU A 5 -21.94 -31.29 22.62
CA LEU A 5 -21.33 -30.39 21.65
C LEU A 5 -20.17 -29.59 22.26
N ALA A 6 -20.28 -29.20 23.52
CA ALA A 6 -19.18 -28.50 24.22
C ALA A 6 -17.88 -29.32 24.28
N ALA A 7 -17.97 -30.65 24.19
CA ALA A 7 -16.80 -31.52 24.14
C ALA A 7 -15.98 -31.38 22.83
N PHE A 8 -16.57 -30.85 21.77
CA PHE A 8 -15.90 -30.58 20.48
C PHE A 8 -15.39 -29.12 20.37
N THR A 9 -15.67 -28.29 21.37
CA THR A 9 -15.31 -26.89 21.40
C THR A 9 -14.41 -26.62 22.60
N SER A 10 -13.70 -25.49 22.60
CA SER A 10 -13.02 -24.99 23.81
C SER A 10 -13.95 -24.18 24.72
N LEU A 11 -15.25 -24.08 24.38
CA LEU A 11 -16.24 -23.25 25.06
C LEU A 11 -16.93 -24.00 26.23
N ALA A 12 -17.35 -23.24 27.24
CA ALA A 12 -18.17 -23.79 28.29
C ALA A 12 -19.61 -24.14 27.78
N PRO A 13 -20.28 -25.15 28.34
CA PRO A 13 -21.63 -25.53 27.91
C PRO A 13 -22.65 -24.37 27.90
N ALA A 14 -22.49 -23.41 28.83
CA ALA A 14 -23.38 -22.22 28.85
C ALA A 14 -23.16 -21.28 27.66
N GLU A 15 -21.95 -21.15 27.19
CA GLU A 15 -21.60 -20.35 26.01
C GLU A 15 -22.12 -21.02 24.73
N VAL A 16 -21.94 -22.34 24.61
CA VAL A 16 -22.51 -23.12 23.50
C VAL A 16 -24.03 -23.00 23.48
N ALA A 17 -24.70 -23.04 24.63
CA ALA A 17 -26.15 -22.85 24.75
C ALA A 17 -26.57 -21.46 24.25
N ALA A 18 -25.86 -20.40 24.66
CA ALA A 18 -26.15 -19.03 24.26
C ALA A 18 -26.01 -18.82 22.73
N ILE A 19 -24.94 -19.38 22.12
CA ILE A 19 -24.71 -19.35 20.69
C ILE A 19 -25.84 -20.06 19.93
N ILE A 20 -26.24 -21.24 20.38
CA ILE A 20 -27.34 -22.01 19.76
C ILE A 20 -28.68 -21.26 19.86
N ASP A 21 -28.98 -20.68 21.03
CA ASP A 21 -30.22 -19.95 21.25
C ASP A 21 -30.31 -18.67 20.39
N ASP A 22 -29.19 -17.96 20.24
CA ASP A 22 -29.10 -16.80 19.38
C ASP A 22 -29.29 -17.18 17.90
N ALA A 23 -28.65 -18.24 17.43
CA ALA A 23 -28.85 -18.76 16.07
C ALA A 23 -30.30 -19.18 15.82
N ARG A 24 -30.91 -19.83 16.77
CA ARG A 24 -32.33 -20.20 16.69
C ARG A 24 -33.24 -18.98 16.62
N ALA A 25 -32.94 -17.93 17.38
CA ALA A 25 -33.73 -16.69 17.36
C ALA A 25 -33.69 -15.99 16.00
N ARG A 26 -32.52 -16.01 15.37
CA ARG A 26 -32.33 -15.44 14.01
C ARG A 26 -32.81 -16.38 12.90
N GLY A 27 -32.89 -17.66 13.17
CA GLY A 27 -33.21 -18.68 12.18
C GLY A 27 -32.04 -19.01 11.25
N ASP A 28 -30.81 -18.73 11.69
CA ASP A 28 -29.58 -18.92 10.94
C ASP A 28 -28.91 -20.26 11.24
N ARG A 29 -28.08 -20.73 10.30
CA ARG A 29 -27.06 -21.73 10.56
C ARG A 29 -25.84 -21.04 11.08
N ILE A 30 -25.16 -21.66 12.06
CA ILE A 30 -23.90 -21.18 12.61
C ILE A 30 -22.85 -22.27 12.52
N THR A 31 -21.60 -21.87 12.32
CA THR A 31 -20.44 -22.75 12.51
C THR A 31 -20.09 -22.76 13.99
N LEU A 32 -20.30 -23.89 14.64
CA LEU A 32 -19.97 -24.04 16.07
C LEU A 32 -18.51 -24.42 16.28
N VAL A 33 -17.98 -25.30 15.42
CA VAL A 33 -16.58 -25.74 15.40
C VAL A 33 -16.08 -25.56 13.96
N PRO A 34 -15.10 -24.68 13.72
CA PRO A 34 -14.60 -24.41 12.38
C PRO A 34 -13.81 -25.59 11.80
N GLU A 35 -13.10 -26.33 12.65
CA GLU A 35 -12.29 -27.46 12.25
C GLU A 35 -12.57 -28.67 13.13
N LEU A 36 -12.85 -29.81 12.49
CA LEU A 36 -12.99 -31.13 13.13
C LEU A 36 -11.87 -32.02 12.63
N THR A 37 -11.35 -32.86 13.52
CA THR A 37 -10.52 -33.99 13.06
C THR A 37 -11.38 -34.99 12.29
N ASP A 38 -10.77 -35.80 11.42
CA ASP A 38 -11.48 -36.85 10.69
C ASP A 38 -12.25 -37.78 11.65
N GLU A 39 -11.65 -38.12 12.79
CA GLU A 39 -12.31 -38.96 13.81
C GLU A 39 -13.52 -38.28 14.42
N GLN A 40 -13.48 -36.97 14.70
CA GLN A 40 -14.58 -36.19 15.22
C GLN A 40 -15.71 -36.03 14.19
N ALA A 41 -15.34 -35.78 12.93
CA ALA A 41 -16.28 -35.68 11.83
C ALA A 41 -17.04 -37.00 11.62
N VAL A 42 -16.33 -38.12 11.53
CA VAL A 42 -16.91 -39.46 11.40
C VAL A 42 -17.81 -39.77 12.60
N PHE A 43 -17.36 -39.48 13.83
CA PHE A 43 -18.17 -39.69 15.04
C PHE A 43 -19.50 -38.93 14.98
N LEU A 44 -19.49 -37.66 14.61
CA LEU A 44 -20.71 -36.83 14.53
C LEU A 44 -21.65 -37.31 13.43
N ILE A 45 -21.11 -37.79 12.30
CA ILE A 45 -21.90 -38.34 11.20
C ILE A 45 -22.58 -39.69 11.62
N GLU A 46 -21.82 -40.59 12.22
CA GLU A 46 -22.32 -41.88 12.65
C GLU A 46 -23.36 -41.79 13.79
N HIS A 47 -23.21 -40.76 14.67
CA HIS A 47 -24.12 -40.54 15.79
C HIS A 47 -25.09 -39.39 15.58
N SER A 48 -25.40 -39.06 14.31
CA SER A 48 -26.27 -37.92 13.93
C SER A 48 -27.64 -37.91 14.63
N GLU A 49 -28.17 -39.07 15.01
CA GLU A 49 -29.40 -39.20 15.80
C GLU A 49 -29.30 -38.61 17.21
N GLU A 50 -28.08 -38.60 17.80
CA GLU A 50 -27.79 -38.02 19.11
C GLU A 50 -27.57 -36.48 19.03
N PHE A 51 -27.33 -35.97 17.85
CA PHE A 51 -27.04 -34.55 17.58
C PHE A 51 -28.07 -33.90 16.63
N PRO A 52 -29.34 -33.85 17.01
CA PRO A 52 -30.39 -33.32 16.12
C PRO A 52 -30.12 -31.83 15.81
N GLY A 53 -30.14 -31.51 14.51
CA GLY A 53 -29.89 -30.16 14.00
C GLY A 53 -28.42 -29.78 13.83
N VAL A 54 -27.50 -30.72 14.06
CA VAL A 54 -26.07 -30.57 13.74
C VAL A 54 -25.79 -31.23 12.40
N ALA A 55 -25.01 -30.56 11.57
CA ALA A 55 -24.50 -31.09 10.31
C ALA A 55 -22.98 -30.94 10.26
N VAL A 56 -22.31 -31.91 9.70
CA VAL A 56 -20.89 -31.85 9.36
C VAL A 56 -20.83 -31.60 7.86
N GLU A 57 -20.26 -30.48 7.49
CA GLU A 57 -20.13 -30.06 6.08
C GLU A 57 -18.66 -29.81 5.76
N PRO A 58 -18.09 -30.44 4.69
CA PRO A 58 -16.78 -30.09 4.24
C PRO A 58 -16.80 -28.65 3.68
N GLN A 59 -15.89 -27.81 4.15
CA GLN A 59 -15.75 -26.46 3.66
C GLN A 59 -14.36 -26.29 3.05
N PRO A 60 -14.22 -25.63 1.90
CA PRO A 60 -12.91 -25.28 1.37
C PRO A 60 -12.24 -24.29 2.33
N VAL A 61 -10.98 -24.56 2.66
CA VAL A 61 -10.16 -23.71 3.52
C VAL A 61 -9.08 -23.07 2.64
N ARG A 62 -8.89 -21.76 2.79
CA ARG A 62 -7.78 -21.06 2.13
C ARG A 62 -6.48 -21.44 2.82
N ILE A 63 -5.48 -21.81 2.04
CA ILE A 63 -4.12 -22.13 2.51
C ILE A 63 -3.15 -21.22 1.78
N TYR A 64 -2.19 -20.67 2.51
CA TYR A 64 -1.10 -19.85 1.98
C TYR A 64 0.22 -20.64 2.14
N PRO A 65 0.61 -21.44 1.13
CA PRO A 65 1.71 -22.40 1.27
C PRO A 65 3.07 -21.75 1.52
N GLU A 66 3.27 -20.54 1.01
CA GLU A 66 4.53 -19.79 1.16
C GLU A 66 4.59 -18.99 2.46
N GLY A 67 3.55 -19.08 3.33
CA GLY A 67 3.51 -18.39 4.62
C GLY A 67 3.61 -16.88 4.48
N GLU A 68 4.64 -16.27 5.06
CA GLU A 68 4.83 -14.81 5.08
C GLU A 68 5.21 -14.22 3.71
N LEU A 69 5.70 -15.04 2.77
CA LEU A 69 6.18 -14.55 1.48
C LEU A 69 5.06 -13.91 0.67
N ALA A 70 5.30 -12.68 0.20
CA ALA A 70 4.36 -11.85 -0.55
C ALA A 70 3.03 -11.57 0.18
N SER A 71 2.97 -11.70 1.51
CA SER A 71 1.75 -11.58 2.30
C SER A 71 0.97 -10.28 2.06
N HIS A 72 1.68 -9.16 1.88
CA HIS A 72 1.07 -7.86 1.62
C HIS A 72 0.50 -7.74 0.19
N VAL A 73 1.01 -8.53 -0.76
CA VAL A 73 0.48 -8.60 -2.13
C VAL A 73 -0.71 -9.54 -2.18
N ILE A 74 -0.55 -10.75 -1.62
CA ILE A 74 -1.60 -11.78 -1.61
C ILE A 74 -2.77 -11.32 -0.74
N GLY A 75 -2.49 -10.88 0.48
CA GLY A 75 -3.51 -10.56 1.46
C GLY A 75 -4.06 -11.79 2.17
N TYR A 76 -5.25 -11.67 2.73
CA TYR A 76 -5.94 -12.75 3.44
C TYR A 76 -7.45 -12.62 3.30
N ILE A 77 -8.16 -13.72 3.57
CA ILE A 77 -9.62 -13.75 3.66
C ILE A 77 -10.06 -13.72 5.12
N GLY A 78 -11.20 -13.13 5.37
CA GLY A 78 -11.79 -13.05 6.71
C GLY A 78 -13.28 -12.75 6.69
N ARG A 79 -13.90 -12.69 7.87
CA ARG A 79 -15.33 -12.35 7.98
C ARG A 79 -15.55 -10.87 7.68
N PRO A 80 -16.69 -10.52 7.05
CA PRO A 80 -17.07 -9.15 6.79
C PRO A 80 -17.21 -8.32 8.08
N ASN A 81 -16.74 -7.09 8.04
CA ASN A 81 -17.09 -6.05 9.01
C ASN A 81 -18.32 -5.26 8.52
N GLU A 82 -18.73 -4.21 9.25
CA GLU A 82 -19.90 -3.40 8.89
C GLU A 82 -19.76 -2.74 7.50
N ASP A 83 -18.58 -2.21 7.17
CA ASP A 83 -18.31 -1.58 5.88
C ASP A 83 -18.32 -2.59 4.73
N ASP A 84 -17.82 -3.80 4.97
CA ASP A 84 -17.81 -4.86 3.96
C ASP A 84 -19.23 -5.33 3.60
N LEU A 85 -20.18 -5.24 4.55
CA LEU A 85 -21.58 -5.61 4.31
C LEU A 85 -22.33 -4.63 3.40
N GLU A 86 -21.78 -3.45 3.17
CA GLU A 86 -22.29 -2.51 2.17
C GLU A 86 -21.98 -2.96 0.73
N ARG A 87 -21.01 -3.86 0.56
CA ARG A 87 -20.66 -4.43 -0.75
C ARG A 87 -21.79 -5.33 -1.26
N PRO A 88 -22.20 -5.20 -2.55
CA PRO A 88 -23.28 -6.00 -3.11
C PRO A 88 -23.01 -7.52 -3.00
N GLY A 89 -23.97 -8.26 -2.48
CA GLY A 89 -23.89 -9.72 -2.41
C GLY A 89 -23.08 -10.29 -1.25
N VAL A 90 -22.45 -9.47 -0.41
CA VAL A 90 -21.72 -9.92 0.78
C VAL A 90 -22.69 -10.16 1.94
N LYS A 91 -22.54 -11.28 2.62
CA LYS A 91 -23.34 -11.69 3.79
C LYS A 91 -22.44 -11.87 5.01
N HIS A 92 -23.00 -11.74 6.21
CA HIS A 92 -22.28 -11.96 7.47
C HIS A 92 -21.56 -13.31 7.61
N THR A 93 -22.02 -14.31 6.86
CA THR A 93 -21.49 -15.68 6.89
C THR A 93 -20.37 -15.92 5.90
N ASP A 94 -20.15 -14.98 4.98
CA ASP A 94 -19.17 -15.16 3.91
C ASP A 94 -17.73 -15.01 4.45
N LEU A 95 -16.78 -15.60 3.73
CA LEU A 95 -15.37 -15.28 3.82
C LEU A 95 -15.01 -14.46 2.59
N ILE A 96 -14.46 -13.29 2.81
CA ILE A 96 -14.14 -12.33 1.76
C ILE A 96 -12.68 -11.89 1.87
N GLY A 97 -12.12 -11.43 0.77
CA GLY A 97 -10.81 -10.80 0.76
C GLY A 97 -10.78 -9.51 1.57
N LYS A 98 -9.79 -9.35 2.44
CA LYS A 98 -9.66 -8.20 3.35
C LYS A 98 -8.62 -7.20 2.89
N ILE A 99 -7.51 -7.66 2.36
CA ILE A 99 -6.41 -6.85 1.82
C ILE A 99 -5.77 -7.59 0.62
N GLY A 100 -4.84 -6.93 -0.08
CA GLY A 100 -4.11 -7.51 -1.19
C GLY A 100 -5.00 -7.90 -2.38
N VAL A 101 -4.50 -8.80 -3.21
CA VAL A 101 -5.26 -9.30 -4.38
C VAL A 101 -6.48 -10.13 -3.97
N GLU A 102 -6.47 -10.74 -2.77
CA GLU A 102 -7.66 -11.40 -2.22
C GLU A 102 -8.85 -10.43 -2.11
N ARG A 103 -8.59 -9.16 -1.75
CA ARG A 103 -9.64 -8.13 -1.67
C ARG A 103 -9.98 -7.54 -3.03
N GLU A 104 -8.98 -7.20 -3.82
CA GLU A 104 -9.17 -6.51 -5.10
C GLU A 104 -9.93 -7.39 -6.10
N TYR A 105 -9.65 -8.69 -6.07
CA TYR A 105 -10.25 -9.68 -6.96
C TYR A 105 -11.24 -10.62 -6.25
N ASP A 106 -11.75 -10.23 -5.06
CA ASP A 106 -12.65 -11.07 -4.25
C ASP A 106 -13.85 -11.60 -5.05
N ASP A 107 -14.49 -10.76 -5.86
CA ASP A 107 -15.64 -11.17 -6.66
C ASP A 107 -15.34 -12.27 -7.70
N MET A 108 -14.09 -12.31 -8.17
CA MET A 108 -13.63 -13.32 -9.12
C MET A 108 -13.10 -14.58 -8.42
N LEU A 109 -12.48 -14.42 -7.23
CA LEU A 109 -11.90 -15.50 -6.46
C LEU A 109 -12.93 -16.29 -5.65
N ARG A 110 -13.99 -15.63 -5.17
CA ARG A 110 -14.97 -16.19 -4.26
C ARG A 110 -15.92 -17.19 -4.93
N GLY A 111 -16.12 -17.08 -6.24
CA GLY A 111 -17.10 -17.88 -7.00
C GLY A 111 -18.55 -17.61 -6.60
N THR A 112 -19.44 -18.51 -7.00
CA THR A 112 -20.88 -18.41 -6.71
C THR A 112 -21.29 -19.51 -5.75
N PRO A 113 -21.86 -19.17 -4.58
CA PRO A 113 -22.28 -20.18 -3.61
C PRO A 113 -23.44 -21.01 -4.14
N GLY A 114 -23.43 -22.29 -3.86
CA GLY A 114 -24.56 -23.17 -4.12
C GLY A 114 -25.78 -22.82 -3.28
N LEU A 115 -26.96 -23.16 -3.76
CA LEU A 115 -28.22 -22.91 -3.08
C LEU A 115 -29.02 -24.20 -2.97
N LYS A 116 -29.44 -24.56 -1.75
CA LYS A 116 -30.44 -25.63 -1.51
C LYS A 116 -31.71 -25.03 -0.94
N LYS A 117 -32.81 -25.31 -1.57
CA LYS A 117 -34.15 -24.85 -1.14
C LYS A 117 -34.94 -26.02 -0.58
N TYR A 118 -35.35 -25.89 0.66
CA TYR A 118 -36.14 -26.92 1.36
C TYR A 118 -37.57 -26.45 1.66
N GLN A 119 -38.52 -27.37 1.60
CA GLN A 119 -39.79 -27.20 2.23
C GLN A 119 -39.68 -27.63 3.68
N VAL A 120 -40.18 -26.80 4.61
CA VAL A 120 -40.14 -27.09 6.05
C VAL A 120 -41.52 -26.99 6.66
N ASP A 121 -41.77 -27.75 7.70
CA ASP A 121 -42.99 -27.66 8.51
C ASP A 121 -42.97 -26.41 9.44
N ALA A 122 -44.08 -26.23 10.21
CA ALA A 122 -44.20 -25.11 11.14
C ALA A 122 -43.15 -25.18 12.30
N LYS A 123 -42.46 -26.31 12.48
CA LYS A 123 -41.40 -26.52 13.45
C LYS A 123 -39.99 -26.46 12.81
N ARG A 124 -39.93 -26.09 11.53
CA ARG A 124 -38.73 -26.03 10.68
C ARG A 124 -38.05 -27.40 10.42
N ASN A 125 -38.80 -28.52 10.56
CA ASN A 125 -38.29 -29.79 10.10
C ASN A 125 -38.34 -29.84 8.58
N VAL A 126 -37.26 -30.31 7.94
CA VAL A 126 -37.19 -30.47 6.48
C VAL A 126 -38.15 -31.55 6.05
N LEU A 127 -39.08 -31.21 5.15
CA LEU A 127 -40.05 -32.12 4.57
C LEU A 127 -39.59 -32.62 3.21
N GLU A 128 -39.06 -31.74 2.37
CA GLU A 128 -38.64 -32.05 1.02
C GLU A 128 -37.60 -31.04 0.54
N GLU A 129 -36.64 -31.50 -0.28
CA GLU A 129 -35.73 -30.64 -1.03
C GLU A 129 -36.42 -30.22 -2.35
N LEU A 130 -36.64 -28.91 -2.52
CA LEU A 130 -37.37 -28.37 -3.67
C LEU A 130 -36.48 -28.04 -4.87
N ALA A 131 -35.24 -27.59 -4.60
CA ALA A 131 -34.28 -27.22 -5.62
C ALA A 131 -32.86 -27.24 -5.05
N GLU A 132 -31.93 -27.61 -5.88
CA GLU A 132 -30.48 -27.54 -5.63
C GLU A 132 -29.81 -26.83 -6.80
N GLN A 133 -28.96 -25.83 -6.49
CA GLN A 133 -28.04 -25.22 -7.44
C GLN A 133 -26.63 -25.53 -6.93
N SER A 134 -25.80 -26.17 -7.76
CA SER A 134 -24.42 -26.45 -7.43
C SER A 134 -23.61 -25.17 -7.29
N PRO A 135 -22.63 -25.12 -6.39
CA PRO A 135 -21.69 -24.00 -6.35
C PRO A 135 -20.82 -23.96 -7.60
N GLU A 136 -20.46 -22.76 -8.03
CA GLU A 136 -19.49 -22.54 -9.10
C GLU A 136 -18.17 -22.08 -8.46
N PRO A 137 -17.05 -22.75 -8.74
CA PRO A 137 -15.76 -22.34 -8.19
C PRO A 137 -15.34 -20.96 -8.70
N GLY A 138 -14.61 -20.21 -7.89
CA GLY A 138 -13.97 -18.98 -8.34
C GLY A 138 -12.81 -19.24 -9.28
N GLY A 139 -12.30 -18.16 -9.88
CA GLY A 139 -11.13 -18.17 -10.74
C GLY A 139 -9.81 -18.26 -9.96
N SER A 140 -8.72 -18.32 -10.70
CA SER A 140 -7.36 -18.24 -10.20
C SER A 140 -6.64 -17.04 -10.79
N LEU A 141 -5.78 -16.39 -10.01
CA LEU A 141 -4.96 -15.26 -10.48
C LEU A 141 -3.57 -15.76 -10.88
N ILE A 142 -3.12 -15.32 -12.04
CA ILE A 142 -1.72 -15.43 -12.44
C ILE A 142 -1.06 -14.09 -12.15
N LEU A 143 -0.10 -14.09 -11.21
CA LEU A 143 0.57 -12.87 -10.78
C LEU A 143 1.80 -12.57 -11.63
N THR A 144 2.21 -11.32 -11.66
CA THR A 144 3.49 -10.87 -12.25
C THR A 144 4.67 -11.08 -11.31
N ILE A 145 4.39 -11.45 -10.07
CA ILE A 145 5.40 -11.67 -9.02
C ILE A 145 6.30 -12.86 -9.39
N ASP A 146 7.61 -12.63 -9.36
CA ASP A 146 8.64 -13.65 -9.44
C ASP A 146 9.03 -14.06 -8.01
N LEU A 147 8.76 -15.32 -7.64
CA LEU A 147 8.98 -15.78 -6.26
C LEU A 147 10.44 -15.76 -5.83
N ASP A 148 11.39 -15.94 -6.75
CA ASP A 148 12.81 -15.90 -6.41
C ASP A 148 13.26 -14.47 -6.12
N ILE A 149 12.80 -13.50 -6.93
CA ILE A 149 13.04 -12.07 -6.69
C ILE A 149 12.34 -11.62 -5.41
N GLN A 150 11.10 -12.05 -5.19
CA GLN A 150 10.33 -11.74 -3.98
C GLN A 150 11.04 -12.20 -2.70
N ARG A 151 11.53 -13.43 -2.69
CA ARG A 151 12.26 -14.00 -1.54
C ARG A 151 13.52 -13.23 -1.23
N VAL A 152 14.33 -12.93 -2.25
CA VAL A 152 15.56 -12.13 -2.09
C VAL A 152 15.23 -10.72 -1.60
N LEU A 153 14.16 -10.11 -2.10
CA LEU A 153 13.72 -8.80 -1.65
C LEU A 153 13.39 -8.81 -0.16
N GLU A 154 12.50 -9.70 0.29
CA GLU A 154 12.05 -9.72 1.69
C GLU A 154 13.17 -10.08 2.67
N GLU A 155 14.01 -11.06 2.34
CA GLU A 155 15.21 -11.39 3.11
C GLU A 155 16.13 -10.17 3.25
N SER A 156 16.38 -9.45 2.13
CA SER A 156 17.22 -8.26 2.12
C SER A 156 16.61 -7.10 2.92
N LEU A 157 15.28 -6.94 2.90
CA LEU A 157 14.60 -5.92 3.70
C LEU A 157 14.71 -6.21 5.19
N ALA A 158 14.52 -7.46 5.60
CA ALA A 158 14.64 -7.88 6.99
C ALA A 158 16.07 -7.70 7.51
N GLU A 159 17.07 -8.15 6.74
CA GLU A 159 18.48 -7.98 7.06
C GLU A 159 18.89 -6.51 7.09
N GLY A 160 18.48 -5.72 6.09
CA GLY A 160 18.76 -4.28 6.02
C GLY A 160 18.14 -3.51 7.18
N LEU A 161 16.95 -3.87 7.64
CA LEU A 161 16.31 -3.26 8.80
C LEU A 161 17.09 -3.59 10.09
N ALA A 162 17.54 -4.84 10.25
CA ALA A 162 18.35 -5.25 11.39
C ALA A 162 19.68 -4.50 11.45
N LEU A 163 20.38 -4.42 10.30
CA LEU A 163 21.64 -3.66 10.19
C LEU A 163 21.44 -2.16 10.44
N SER A 164 20.33 -1.59 9.97
CA SER A 164 20.02 -0.17 10.20
C SER A 164 19.82 0.15 11.68
N ARG A 165 19.16 -0.75 12.43
CA ARG A 165 18.99 -0.62 13.88
C ARG A 165 20.34 -0.70 14.60
N GLU A 166 21.16 -1.69 14.26
CA GLU A 166 22.49 -1.86 14.84
C GLU A 166 23.39 -0.65 14.62
N GLN A 167 23.31 -0.02 13.43
CA GLN A 167 24.10 1.17 13.09
C GLN A 167 23.57 2.45 13.75
N TYR A 168 22.26 2.54 13.96
CA TYR A 168 21.63 3.70 14.58
C TYR A 168 21.86 3.71 16.09
N ASP A 169 21.43 2.70 16.79
CA ASP A 169 21.61 2.44 18.21
C ASP A 169 21.38 0.93 18.47
N PRO A 170 22.42 0.17 18.90
CA PRO A 170 22.27 -1.26 19.21
C PRO A 170 21.22 -1.57 20.27
N ASP A 171 20.91 -0.62 21.14
CA ASP A 171 19.90 -0.74 22.20
C ASP A 171 18.51 -0.25 21.79
N CYS A 172 18.34 0.16 20.51
CA CYS A 172 17.10 0.65 19.94
C CYS A 172 16.05 -0.45 19.89
N VAL A 173 14.94 -0.27 20.61
CA VAL A 173 13.82 -1.20 20.65
C VAL A 173 12.64 -0.61 19.88
N PRO A 174 12.14 -1.29 18.83
CA PRO A 174 10.99 -0.84 18.08
C PRO A 174 9.75 -0.68 18.97
N GLY A 175 9.08 0.48 18.86
CA GLY A 175 7.85 0.77 19.60
C GLY A 175 8.05 1.39 20.99
N GLU A 176 9.29 1.60 21.44
CA GLU A 176 9.60 2.42 22.60
C GLU A 176 9.76 3.91 22.22
N GLU A 177 10.03 4.78 23.21
CA GLU A 177 9.98 6.25 23.11
C GLU A 177 10.98 6.89 22.10
N ASP A 178 11.75 6.11 21.34
CA ASP A 178 12.65 6.63 20.32
C ASP A 178 11.99 6.63 18.92
N PRO A 179 11.44 7.78 18.46
CA PRO A 179 10.79 7.89 17.17
C PRO A 179 11.76 7.76 15.97
N GLN A 180 13.06 7.71 16.20
CA GLN A 180 14.09 7.58 15.17
C GLN A 180 14.59 6.14 15.01
N CYS A 181 14.20 5.23 15.93
CA CYS A 181 14.49 3.82 15.76
C CYS A 181 13.86 3.27 14.49
N PRO A 182 14.64 2.66 13.57
CA PRO A 182 14.08 2.10 12.35
C PRO A 182 13.10 0.97 12.65
N VAL A 183 11.82 1.17 12.29
CA VAL A 183 10.74 0.20 12.58
C VAL A 183 10.25 -0.53 11.35
N ARG A 184 10.58 -0.03 10.14
CA ARG A 184 10.07 -0.57 8.86
C ARG A 184 11.14 -0.54 7.79
N ALA A 185 11.05 -1.53 6.88
CA ALA A 185 11.73 -1.50 5.60
C ALA A 185 10.73 -1.83 4.50
N VAL A 186 10.89 -1.21 3.33
CA VAL A 186 10.00 -1.39 2.18
C VAL A 186 10.81 -1.47 0.90
N GLY A 187 10.34 -2.26 -0.05
CA GLY A 187 10.97 -2.37 -1.35
C GLY A 187 10.00 -2.82 -2.42
N VAL A 188 10.27 -2.40 -3.65
CA VAL A 188 9.53 -2.81 -4.84
C VAL A 188 10.47 -2.95 -6.02
N VAL A 189 10.23 -3.95 -6.85
CA VAL A 189 10.94 -4.22 -8.11
C VAL A 189 9.92 -4.21 -9.23
N LEU A 190 10.12 -3.28 -10.18
CA LEU A 190 9.28 -3.12 -11.37
C LEU A 190 10.04 -3.52 -12.64
N ASP A 191 9.35 -4.16 -13.59
CA ASP A 191 9.81 -4.16 -14.98
C ASP A 191 9.48 -2.79 -15.61
N ALA A 192 10.52 -2.00 -15.86
CA ALA A 192 10.38 -0.66 -16.43
C ALA A 192 9.79 -0.68 -17.85
N LYS A 193 9.72 -1.83 -18.53
CA LYS A 193 9.21 -1.93 -19.91
C LYS A 193 7.69 -1.96 -19.99
N ASP A 194 7.03 -2.37 -18.89
CA ASP A 194 5.59 -2.64 -18.95
C ASP A 194 4.83 -2.43 -17.63
N GLY A 195 5.51 -2.00 -16.58
CA GLY A 195 4.90 -1.75 -15.27
C GLY A 195 4.59 -2.99 -14.45
N SER A 196 5.01 -4.20 -14.89
CA SER A 196 4.81 -5.40 -14.08
C SER A 196 5.59 -5.32 -12.76
N VAL A 197 4.92 -5.58 -11.65
CA VAL A 197 5.56 -5.70 -10.33
C VAL A 197 6.15 -7.10 -10.22
N LEU A 198 7.48 -7.19 -10.18
CA LEU A 198 8.19 -8.46 -10.06
C LEU A 198 8.34 -8.89 -8.60
N ALA A 199 8.46 -7.93 -7.70
CA ALA A 199 8.49 -8.17 -6.25
C ALA A 199 8.05 -6.91 -5.49
N MET A 200 7.39 -7.11 -4.33
CA MET A 200 6.94 -6.02 -3.45
C MET A 200 6.91 -6.53 -2.02
N GLY A 201 7.59 -5.85 -1.10
CA GLY A 201 7.68 -6.27 0.28
C GLY A 201 7.66 -5.11 1.28
N SER A 202 7.12 -5.39 2.45
CA SER A 202 7.12 -4.53 3.62
C SER A 202 7.52 -5.34 4.85
N VAL A 203 8.34 -4.78 5.72
CA VAL A 203 8.74 -5.37 7.00
C VAL A 203 8.34 -4.39 8.10
N PRO A 204 7.67 -4.83 9.17
CA PRO A 204 7.32 -6.22 9.53
C PRO A 204 6.27 -6.84 8.61
N THR A 205 6.31 -8.18 8.54
CA THR A 205 5.39 -9.01 7.76
C THR A 205 4.53 -9.89 8.66
N TYR A 206 3.67 -10.72 8.08
CA TYR A 206 2.79 -11.64 8.79
C TYR A 206 2.51 -12.88 7.93
N ASP A 207 2.17 -14.00 8.55
CA ASP A 207 1.68 -15.19 7.86
C ASP A 207 0.15 -15.09 7.67
N PRO A 208 -0.39 -15.05 6.44
CA PRO A 208 -1.83 -14.98 6.21
C PRO A 208 -2.63 -16.17 6.78
N ASN A 209 -1.98 -17.32 7.00
CA ASN A 209 -2.63 -18.49 7.58
C ASN A 209 -3.17 -18.25 8.98
N ILE A 210 -2.65 -17.26 9.74
CA ILE A 210 -3.17 -16.89 11.06
C ILE A 210 -4.62 -16.44 11.05
N PHE A 211 -5.11 -15.94 9.92
CA PHE A 211 -6.50 -15.49 9.77
C PHE A 211 -7.45 -16.64 9.43
N VAL A 212 -6.91 -17.79 9.03
CA VAL A 212 -7.69 -19.02 8.80
C VAL A 212 -8.20 -19.53 10.15
N GLY A 213 -9.50 -19.63 10.33
CA GLY A 213 -10.12 -19.98 11.62
C GLY A 213 -10.46 -18.79 12.52
N GLY A 214 -9.94 -17.61 12.22
CA GLY A 214 -10.16 -16.36 12.95
C GLY A 214 -9.03 -16.01 13.91
N LEU A 215 -8.80 -14.74 14.10
CA LEU A 215 -7.79 -14.17 14.98
C LEU A 215 -8.47 -13.42 16.13
N SER A 216 -8.09 -13.67 17.35
CA SER A 216 -8.61 -12.94 18.51
C SER A 216 -8.04 -11.52 18.55
N GLN A 217 -8.72 -10.61 19.27
CA GLN A 217 -8.25 -9.24 19.44
C GLN A 217 -6.90 -9.17 20.17
N GLU A 218 -6.64 -10.10 21.10
CA GLU A 218 -5.37 -10.17 21.83
C GLU A 218 -4.22 -10.61 20.91
N GLU A 219 -4.43 -11.64 20.09
CA GLU A 219 -3.47 -12.10 19.10
C GLU A 219 -3.20 -11.00 18.04
N PHE A 220 -4.24 -10.33 17.55
CA PHE A 220 -4.10 -9.21 16.63
C PHE A 220 -3.26 -8.07 17.22
N ALA A 221 -3.49 -7.71 18.48
CA ALA A 221 -2.77 -6.65 19.18
C ALA A 221 -1.30 -7.01 19.49
N ALA A 222 -0.93 -8.29 19.43
CA ALA A 222 0.44 -8.74 19.64
C ALA A 222 1.36 -8.50 18.41
N PHE A 223 0.79 -8.23 17.24
CA PHE A 223 1.59 -7.92 16.05
C PHE A 223 2.20 -6.53 16.12
N PRO A 224 3.40 -6.34 15.55
CA PRO A 224 4.00 -5.03 15.44
C PRO A 224 3.08 -4.06 14.69
N GLU A 225 3.10 -2.79 15.08
CA GLU A 225 2.33 -1.75 14.40
C GLU A 225 2.65 -1.72 12.91
N GLY A 226 1.62 -1.79 12.08
CA GLY A 226 1.72 -1.75 10.62
C GLY A 226 2.16 -3.05 9.96
N ALA A 227 2.21 -4.18 10.69
CA ALA A 227 2.51 -5.49 10.10
C ALA A 227 1.55 -5.87 8.96
N PHE A 228 0.31 -5.41 9.01
CA PHE A 228 -0.71 -5.68 7.98
C PHE A 228 -0.83 -4.59 6.91
N THR A 229 0.07 -3.58 6.95
CA THR A 229 0.03 -2.45 6.01
C THR A 229 1.00 -2.69 4.87
N ASN A 230 0.51 -2.70 3.62
CA ASN A 230 1.37 -2.66 2.46
C ASN A 230 2.01 -1.27 2.34
N SER A 231 3.14 -1.07 2.99
CA SER A 231 3.81 0.23 3.04
C SER A 231 4.39 0.68 1.68
N VAL A 232 4.42 -0.20 0.68
CA VAL A 232 4.85 0.16 -0.69
C VAL A 232 3.80 1.03 -1.38
N VAL A 233 2.50 0.74 -1.18
CA VAL A 233 1.39 1.47 -1.81
C VAL A 233 0.68 2.43 -0.85
N GLN A 234 0.80 2.22 0.46
CA GLN A 234 0.12 3.00 1.50
C GLN A 234 1.05 3.92 2.29
N GLY A 235 2.35 3.58 2.34
CA GLY A 235 3.33 4.37 3.07
C GLY A 235 3.65 5.66 2.32
N GLN A 236 3.57 6.79 3.03
CA GLN A 236 3.89 8.10 2.49
C GLN A 236 5.16 8.62 3.16
N TYR A 237 6.22 8.75 2.39
CA TYR A 237 7.55 9.10 2.88
C TYR A 237 8.12 10.30 2.14
N ALA A 238 8.91 11.12 2.84
CA ALA A 238 9.70 12.16 2.19
C ALA A 238 10.78 11.48 1.31
N PRO A 239 10.77 11.68 -0.01
CA PRO A 239 11.70 11.01 -0.91
C PRO A 239 13.13 11.52 -0.79
N ALA A 240 13.33 12.67 -0.17
CA ALA A 240 14.60 13.33 0.00
C ALA A 240 15.36 13.44 -1.36
N SER A 241 16.67 13.28 -1.36
CA SER A 241 17.50 13.47 -2.57
C SER A 241 17.11 12.62 -3.78
N LYS A 242 16.27 11.58 -3.61
CA LYS A 242 15.74 10.83 -4.76
C LYS A 242 14.81 11.68 -5.62
N PHE A 243 14.13 12.65 -5.03
CA PHE A 243 13.26 13.58 -5.76
C PHE A 243 14.03 14.58 -6.65
N LYS A 244 15.32 14.75 -6.44
CA LYS A 244 16.16 15.56 -7.33
C LYS A 244 16.13 15.11 -8.80
N ALA A 245 15.75 13.85 -9.06
CA ALA A 245 15.54 13.39 -10.42
C ALA A 245 14.43 14.18 -11.12
N VAL A 246 13.35 14.53 -10.40
CA VAL A 246 12.27 15.39 -10.94
C VAL A 246 12.81 16.79 -11.27
N THR A 247 13.55 17.40 -10.33
CA THR A 247 14.13 18.74 -10.56
C THR A 247 15.19 18.72 -11.68
N TYR A 248 15.91 17.61 -11.81
CA TYR A 248 16.87 17.39 -12.89
C TYR A 248 16.16 17.35 -14.26
N VAL A 249 15.10 16.57 -14.40
CA VAL A 249 14.27 16.50 -15.63
C VAL A 249 13.67 17.88 -15.91
N THR A 250 13.03 18.51 -14.92
CA THR A 250 12.47 19.87 -15.06
C THR A 250 13.53 20.85 -15.57
N SER A 251 14.75 20.78 -15.02
CA SER A 251 15.83 21.69 -15.41
C SER A 251 16.24 21.53 -16.88
N LEU A 252 16.36 20.28 -17.35
CA LEU A 252 16.76 19.98 -18.72
C LEU A 252 15.65 20.34 -19.73
N GLU A 253 14.42 19.90 -19.48
CA GLU A 253 13.31 20.09 -20.40
C GLU A 253 12.89 21.55 -20.52
N GLU A 254 12.97 22.31 -19.44
CA GLU A 254 12.56 23.71 -19.39
C GLU A 254 13.72 24.69 -19.60
N ASN A 255 14.95 24.18 -19.72
CA ASN A 255 16.18 24.97 -19.80
C ASN A 255 16.31 25.95 -18.63
N VAL A 256 15.94 25.51 -17.42
CA VAL A 256 16.03 26.29 -16.18
C VAL A 256 17.18 25.74 -15.35
N TYR A 257 18.27 26.47 -15.28
CA TYR A 257 19.49 26.12 -14.55
C TYR A 257 19.68 27.05 -13.34
N PRO A 258 20.69 26.81 -12.49
CA PRO A 258 21.10 27.81 -11.50
C PRO A 258 21.26 29.19 -12.12
N ARG A 259 21.04 30.24 -11.34
CA ARG A 259 20.99 31.64 -11.84
C ARG A 259 22.25 32.09 -12.58
N GLU A 260 23.41 31.52 -12.23
CA GLU A 260 24.70 31.78 -12.89
C GLU A 260 24.99 30.82 -14.07
N ALA A 261 24.23 29.73 -14.20
CA ALA A 261 24.39 28.77 -15.27
C ALA A 261 23.54 29.14 -16.51
N ARG A 262 24.03 28.83 -17.71
CA ARG A 262 23.35 29.14 -18.97
C ARG A 262 23.02 27.90 -19.81
N SER A 263 23.50 26.74 -19.37
CA SER A 263 23.31 25.45 -20.01
C SER A 263 23.62 24.33 -19.02
N GLU A 264 23.28 23.12 -19.36
CA GLU A 264 23.58 21.89 -18.64
C GLU A 264 25.08 21.67 -18.39
N GLU A 265 25.94 22.18 -19.29
CA GLU A 265 27.39 22.07 -19.20
C GLU A 265 28.04 23.14 -18.28
N THR A 266 27.27 24.18 -17.91
CA THR A 266 27.82 25.25 -17.08
C THR A 266 28.07 24.72 -15.66
N ARG A 267 29.30 24.91 -15.22
CA ARG A 267 29.76 24.51 -13.88
C ARG A 267 29.62 25.67 -12.91
N ILE A 268 29.05 25.38 -11.77
CA ILE A 268 28.96 26.31 -10.63
C ILE A 268 29.49 25.63 -9.37
N MET A 269 29.92 26.42 -8.40
CA MET A 269 30.41 25.92 -7.13
C MET A 269 29.30 25.24 -6.33
N CYS A 270 29.49 23.95 -6.01
CA CYS A 270 28.69 23.29 -5.01
C CYS A 270 29.19 23.69 -3.62
N ALA A 271 28.73 24.85 -3.16
CA ALA A 271 29.20 25.43 -1.89
C ALA A 271 28.65 24.66 -0.67
N GLY A 272 29.26 24.85 0.49
CA GLY A 272 28.79 24.29 1.76
C GLY A 272 27.45 24.90 2.22
N GLN A 273 27.05 26.03 1.65
CA GLN A 273 25.76 26.69 1.89
C GLN A 273 25.31 27.54 0.71
N LEU A 274 24.02 27.84 0.67
CA LEU A 274 23.39 28.81 -0.23
C LEU A 274 22.75 29.93 0.59
N ASP A 275 23.06 31.17 0.25
CA ASP A 275 22.36 32.33 0.76
C ASP A 275 21.18 32.66 -0.16
N ALA A 276 19.96 32.54 0.36
CA ALA A 276 18.72 32.77 -0.38
C ALA A 276 18.02 34.01 0.18
N PRO A 277 18.09 35.16 -0.51
CA PRO A 277 17.57 36.45 -0.01
C PRO A 277 16.06 36.57 -0.23
N PHE A 278 15.28 35.68 0.40
CA PHE A 278 13.83 35.80 0.39
C PHE A 278 13.35 36.98 1.25
N THR A 279 12.36 37.70 0.76
CA THR A 279 11.69 38.79 1.50
C THR A 279 10.46 38.30 2.28
N ASP A 280 10.10 37.03 2.12
CA ASP A 280 8.87 36.41 2.62
C ASP A 280 9.02 35.72 3.99
N ARG A 281 10.08 36.02 4.75
CA ARG A 281 10.43 35.42 6.05
C ARG A 281 10.92 33.98 6.00
N SER A 282 11.20 33.40 4.81
CA SER A 282 11.82 32.09 4.73
C SER A 282 13.27 32.11 5.19
N GLN A 283 13.84 30.96 5.42
CA GLN A 283 15.22 30.81 5.84
C GLN A 283 16.17 31.45 4.81
N LEU A 284 17.08 32.28 5.25
CA LEU A 284 18.04 32.97 4.39
C LEU A 284 19.30 32.15 4.07
N VAL A 285 19.68 31.19 4.95
CA VAL A 285 20.90 30.38 4.82
C VAL A 285 20.52 28.91 4.78
N TRP A 286 20.83 28.26 3.67
CA TRP A 286 20.55 26.85 3.40
C TRP A 286 21.86 26.07 3.38
N ARG A 287 22.05 25.13 4.30
CA ARG A 287 23.30 24.40 4.49
C ARG A 287 23.28 23.09 3.73
N ASN A 288 24.29 22.89 2.87
CA ASN A 288 24.49 21.60 2.19
C ASN A 288 24.79 20.48 3.21
N TRP A 289 24.54 19.25 2.79
CA TRP A 289 24.81 18.09 3.65
C TRP A 289 26.33 17.91 3.93
N THR A 290 27.20 18.23 2.98
CA THR A 290 28.67 18.19 3.12
C THR A 290 29.23 19.24 4.07
N ARG A 291 28.51 20.36 4.31
CA ARG A 291 28.94 21.53 5.09
C ARG A 291 30.21 22.22 4.57
N ALA A 292 30.80 21.73 3.48
CA ALA A 292 31.97 22.25 2.83
C ALA A 292 31.75 22.36 1.32
N ASP A 293 32.60 23.15 0.67
CA ASP A 293 32.59 23.26 -0.78
C ASP A 293 33.05 21.94 -1.41
N ASP A 294 32.27 21.46 -2.40
CA ASP A 294 32.51 20.19 -3.11
C ASP A 294 32.92 20.41 -4.58
N GLY A 295 33.52 21.56 -4.86
CA GLY A 295 34.02 21.93 -6.17
C GLY A 295 32.95 22.39 -7.15
N GLU A 296 33.42 22.78 -8.34
CA GLU A 296 32.54 23.18 -9.43
C GLU A 296 31.90 21.95 -10.08
N GLN A 297 30.59 22.00 -10.29
CA GLN A 297 29.77 20.91 -10.81
C GLN A 297 28.78 21.43 -11.87
N ASN A 298 28.61 20.69 -12.96
CA ASN A 298 27.45 20.85 -13.84
C ASN A 298 26.24 20.08 -13.30
N ILE A 299 25.08 20.12 -13.97
CA ILE A 299 23.86 19.49 -13.45
C ILE A 299 24.02 17.97 -13.28
N HIS A 300 24.73 17.29 -14.17
CA HIS A 300 24.93 15.84 -14.12
C HIS A 300 25.79 15.46 -12.91
N GLU A 301 26.88 16.18 -12.67
CA GLU A 301 27.76 15.97 -11.52
C GLU A 301 27.05 16.34 -10.22
N ALA A 302 26.27 17.42 -10.19
CA ALA A 302 25.47 17.84 -9.05
C ALA A 302 24.41 16.81 -8.67
N PHE A 303 23.76 16.18 -9.67
CA PHE A 303 22.82 15.08 -9.46
C PHE A 303 23.56 13.85 -8.89
N MET A 304 24.65 13.44 -9.52
CA MET A 304 25.43 12.27 -9.10
C MET A 304 26.00 12.43 -7.67
N ARG A 305 26.42 13.64 -7.30
CA ARG A 305 26.97 13.96 -5.97
C ARG A 305 25.93 14.43 -4.97
N SER A 306 24.68 14.53 -5.39
CA SER A 306 23.56 14.99 -4.57
C SER A 306 23.76 16.39 -3.99
N CYS A 307 24.32 17.33 -4.76
CA CYS A 307 24.53 18.70 -4.32
C CYS A 307 23.21 19.44 -4.11
N ASN A 308 22.83 19.72 -2.86
CA ASN A 308 21.61 20.46 -2.58
C ASN A 308 21.65 21.90 -3.12
N VAL A 309 22.80 22.57 -2.97
CA VAL A 309 22.97 23.97 -3.36
C VAL A 309 22.66 24.18 -4.83
N TYR A 310 23.09 23.25 -5.70
CA TYR A 310 22.79 23.31 -7.13
C TYR A 310 21.27 23.32 -7.38
N PHE A 311 20.55 22.35 -6.80
CA PHE A 311 19.12 22.19 -7.02
C PHE A 311 18.27 23.26 -6.30
N TRP A 312 18.74 23.77 -5.17
CA TRP A 312 18.13 24.96 -4.55
C TRP A 312 18.27 26.20 -5.43
N ASP A 313 19.40 26.37 -6.09
CA ASP A 313 19.60 27.54 -6.98
C ASP A 313 18.78 27.41 -8.28
N VAL A 314 18.53 26.17 -8.79
CA VAL A 314 17.53 25.91 -9.83
C VAL A 314 16.15 26.35 -9.33
N ALA A 315 15.75 25.94 -8.13
CA ALA A 315 14.46 26.32 -7.54
C ALA A 315 14.34 27.83 -7.30
N LEU A 316 15.41 28.52 -6.91
CA LEU A 316 15.44 29.97 -6.84
C LEU A 316 15.21 30.63 -8.21
N ASN A 317 15.84 30.11 -9.26
CA ASN A 317 15.58 30.62 -10.60
C ASN A 317 14.15 30.40 -11.06
N ILE A 318 13.54 29.24 -10.72
CA ILE A 318 12.11 28.97 -10.95
C ILE A 318 11.27 30.00 -10.20
N TRP A 319 11.54 30.22 -8.92
CA TRP A 319 10.82 31.18 -8.09
C TRP A 319 10.91 32.62 -8.65
N ASP A 320 12.12 33.09 -8.95
CA ASP A 320 12.34 34.45 -9.44
C ASP A 320 11.74 34.70 -10.81
N THR A 321 11.66 33.64 -11.65
CA THR A 321 11.19 33.74 -13.03
C THR A 321 9.69 33.51 -13.16
N TYR A 322 9.12 32.57 -12.42
CA TYR A 322 7.76 32.07 -12.69
C TYR A 322 6.76 32.34 -11.56
N LYS A 323 7.17 32.79 -10.37
CA LYS A 323 6.26 33.14 -9.28
C LYS A 323 5.19 34.13 -9.78
N ASP A 324 3.96 33.91 -9.40
CA ASP A 324 2.78 34.71 -9.75
C ASP A 324 2.49 34.72 -11.29
N THR A 325 3.02 33.74 -12.03
CA THR A 325 2.71 33.51 -13.45
C THR A 325 1.94 32.20 -13.62
N PRO A 326 1.33 31.92 -14.79
CA PRO A 326 0.70 30.63 -15.07
C PRO A 326 1.65 29.42 -15.05
N ARG A 327 2.96 29.64 -14.99
CA ARG A 327 4.01 28.61 -14.96
C ARG A 327 4.66 28.46 -13.58
N GLU A 328 4.10 29.04 -12.53
CA GLU A 328 4.71 28.95 -11.18
C GLU A 328 4.87 27.52 -10.67
N ASN A 329 4.03 26.59 -11.14
CA ASN A 329 4.02 25.18 -10.73
C ASN A 329 4.85 24.25 -11.64
N ILE A 330 5.77 24.80 -12.43
CA ILE A 330 6.53 24.03 -13.43
C ILE A 330 7.23 22.78 -12.86
N LEU A 331 7.80 22.85 -11.66
CA LEU A 331 8.39 21.71 -10.96
C LEU A 331 7.33 20.68 -10.54
N GLN A 332 6.21 21.15 -10.04
CA GLN A 332 5.09 20.32 -9.60
C GLN A 332 4.40 19.64 -10.78
N ASP A 333 4.28 20.35 -11.90
CA ASP A 333 3.68 19.80 -13.13
C ASP A 333 4.52 18.64 -13.66
N TRP A 334 5.85 18.81 -13.76
CA TRP A 334 6.75 17.71 -14.10
C TRP A 334 6.70 16.54 -13.12
N ALA A 335 6.54 16.83 -11.82
CA ALA A 335 6.35 15.78 -10.83
C ALA A 335 5.06 14.98 -11.10
N ARG A 336 3.94 15.64 -11.39
CA ARG A 336 2.66 14.99 -11.73
C ARG A 336 2.76 14.20 -13.03
N ASP A 337 3.41 14.75 -14.05
CA ASP A 337 3.65 14.05 -15.32
C ASP A 337 4.49 12.78 -15.16
N LEU A 338 5.34 12.72 -14.11
CA LEU A 338 6.11 11.54 -13.73
C LEU A 338 5.35 10.60 -12.78
N GLY A 339 4.04 10.85 -12.54
CA GLY A 339 3.15 9.98 -11.76
C GLY A 339 3.16 10.21 -10.26
N PHE A 340 3.66 11.37 -9.78
CA PHE A 340 3.58 11.74 -8.37
C PHE A 340 2.30 12.50 -8.05
N SER A 341 1.79 12.39 -6.81
CA SER A 341 0.58 13.06 -6.30
C SER A 341 -0.74 12.58 -6.91
N GLU A 342 -0.74 11.39 -7.49
CA GLU A 342 -1.93 10.68 -7.96
C GLU A 342 -1.76 9.19 -7.65
N GLU A 343 -2.86 8.44 -7.53
CA GLU A 343 -2.80 6.98 -7.47
C GLU A 343 -2.19 6.45 -8.77
N THR A 344 -1.29 5.49 -8.67
CA THR A 344 -0.70 4.85 -9.86
C THR A 344 -1.71 3.97 -10.59
N GLY A 345 -2.80 3.61 -9.89
CA GLY A 345 -3.84 2.72 -10.37
C GLY A 345 -3.41 1.26 -10.37
N ILE A 346 -2.45 0.88 -9.51
CA ILE A 346 -2.10 -0.52 -9.31
C ILE A 346 -3.32 -1.31 -8.85
N ASP A 347 -3.41 -2.55 -9.28
CA ASP A 347 -4.47 -3.49 -8.93
C ASP A 347 -4.31 -4.07 -7.51
N LEU A 348 -4.16 -3.15 -6.54
CA LEU A 348 -4.16 -3.42 -5.11
C LEU A 348 -5.00 -2.37 -4.36
N PRO A 349 -5.70 -2.76 -3.29
CA PRO A 349 -6.56 -1.83 -2.57
C PRO A 349 -5.76 -0.84 -1.70
N PHE A 350 -6.40 0.30 -1.36
CA PHE A 350 -5.93 1.28 -0.39
C PHE A 350 -4.66 2.03 -0.80
N GLU A 351 -4.41 2.19 -2.08
CA GLU A 351 -3.33 3.03 -2.59
C GLU A 351 -3.44 4.46 -2.06
N ARG A 352 -2.30 5.15 -1.91
CA ARG A 352 -2.21 6.54 -1.48
C ARG A 352 -1.58 7.41 -2.55
N GLU A 353 -2.12 8.61 -2.73
CA GLU A 353 -1.72 9.54 -3.79
C GLU A 353 -0.37 10.22 -3.55
N GLY A 354 0.12 10.28 -2.31
CA GLY A 354 1.25 11.16 -1.98
C GLY A 354 0.86 12.65 -1.98
N ILE A 355 1.85 13.54 -1.84
CA ILE A 355 1.65 15.00 -1.85
C ILE A 355 2.81 15.66 -2.56
N ILE A 356 2.54 16.41 -3.61
CA ILE A 356 3.46 17.37 -4.25
C ILE A 356 2.94 18.77 -3.93
N PRO A 357 3.58 19.51 -3.01
CA PRO A 357 3.04 20.77 -2.51
C PRO A 357 3.20 21.90 -3.52
N ASP A 358 2.14 22.69 -3.62
CA ASP A 358 2.10 23.94 -4.39
C ASP A 358 1.37 25.04 -3.62
N ARG A 359 1.23 26.21 -4.22
CA ARG A 359 0.52 27.34 -3.61
C ARG A 359 -0.93 27.00 -3.30
N ALA A 360 -1.64 26.38 -4.23
CA ALA A 360 -3.06 26.07 -4.09
C ALA A 360 -3.32 25.12 -2.90
N LEU A 361 -2.45 24.11 -2.73
CA LEU A 361 -2.52 23.20 -1.60
C LEU A 361 -2.29 23.90 -0.26
N TYR A 362 -1.33 24.81 -0.18
CA TYR A 362 -1.05 25.55 1.05
C TYR A 362 -2.19 26.54 1.39
N GLU A 363 -2.82 27.14 0.39
CA GLU A 363 -4.01 27.98 0.55
C GLU A 363 -5.21 27.15 1.06
N ASP A 364 -5.43 25.96 0.50
CA ASP A 364 -6.43 25.01 1.00
C ASP A 364 -6.15 24.60 2.45
N TRP A 365 -4.89 24.28 2.78
CA TRP A 365 -4.54 23.97 4.18
C TRP A 365 -4.75 25.14 5.11
N ALA A 366 -4.48 26.37 4.70
CA ALA A 366 -4.74 27.54 5.53
C ALA A 366 -6.23 27.72 5.83
N GLU A 367 -7.09 27.40 4.87
CA GLU A 367 -8.54 27.52 4.99
C GLU A 367 -9.17 26.31 5.73
N ASN A 368 -8.81 25.07 5.32
CA ASN A 368 -9.53 23.85 5.72
C ASN A 368 -8.76 22.99 6.72
N SER A 369 -7.45 23.16 6.86
CA SER A 369 -6.59 22.34 7.71
C SER A 369 -5.45 23.15 8.35
N PRO A 370 -5.75 24.26 9.04
CA PRO A 370 -4.73 25.23 9.48
C PRO A 370 -3.68 24.64 10.44
N LEU A 371 -3.98 23.54 11.12
CA LEU A 371 -3.04 22.84 11.99
C LEU A 371 -1.85 22.19 11.24
N ARG A 372 -1.93 22.09 9.92
CA ARG A 372 -0.83 21.60 9.07
C ARG A 372 0.24 22.67 8.81
N LEU A 373 -0.05 23.93 9.10
CA LEU A 373 0.83 25.06 8.87
C LEU A 373 1.33 25.67 10.18
N ASP A 374 2.52 26.27 10.10
CA ASP A 374 2.99 27.16 11.18
C ASP A 374 1.98 28.32 11.35
N PRO A 375 1.50 28.61 12.56
CA PRO A 375 0.55 29.71 12.80
C PRO A 375 0.99 31.05 12.20
N ALA A 376 2.28 31.35 12.15
CA ALA A 376 2.81 32.56 11.55
C ALA A 376 2.54 32.66 10.03
N ARG A 377 2.32 31.55 9.35
CA ARG A 377 1.99 31.52 7.91
C ARG A 377 0.55 31.93 7.62
N LEU A 378 -0.36 31.69 8.57
CA LEU A 378 -1.77 32.05 8.44
C LEU A 378 -2.01 33.57 8.43
N GLU A 379 -1.02 34.36 8.87
CA GLU A 379 -1.04 35.84 8.84
C GLU A 379 -0.46 36.40 7.53
N LEU A 380 0.09 35.58 6.64
CA LEU A 380 0.70 36.02 5.38
C LEU A 380 -0.34 36.13 4.27
N ALA A 381 -0.05 36.95 3.28
CA ALA A 381 -0.88 37.09 2.06
C ALA A 381 -0.91 35.81 1.24
N SER A 382 0.15 34.99 1.32
CA SER A 382 0.19 33.61 0.81
C SER A 382 0.96 32.75 1.82
N PRO A 383 0.44 31.58 2.21
CA PRO A 383 1.13 30.64 3.08
C PRO A 383 2.26 29.88 2.37
N TRP A 384 2.29 29.87 1.04
CA TRP A 384 3.33 29.28 0.20
C TRP A 384 4.51 30.24 0.04
N LEU A 385 5.71 29.81 0.41
CA LEU A 385 6.91 30.65 0.44
C LEU A 385 7.99 30.07 -0.50
N GLY A 386 8.92 30.90 -0.95
CA GLY A 386 10.04 30.46 -1.76
C GLY A 386 10.87 29.35 -1.11
N GLY A 387 10.98 29.34 0.22
CA GLY A 387 11.62 28.29 0.98
C GLY A 387 10.95 26.91 0.81
N ASP A 388 9.64 26.88 0.60
CA ASP A 388 8.91 25.63 0.37
C ASP A 388 9.26 25.03 -0.99
N LEU A 389 9.41 25.85 -2.02
CA LEU A 389 9.88 25.39 -3.34
C LEU A 389 11.32 24.86 -3.27
N LEU A 390 12.22 25.49 -2.48
CA LEU A 390 13.57 24.98 -2.28
C LEU A 390 13.55 23.61 -1.60
N LEU A 391 12.75 23.43 -0.55
CA LEU A 391 12.58 22.12 0.09
C LEU A 391 12.01 21.10 -0.88
N ALA A 392 10.98 21.46 -1.63
CA ALA A 392 10.36 20.57 -2.61
C ALA A 392 11.36 20.11 -3.68
N SER A 393 12.22 20.99 -4.18
CA SER A 393 13.21 20.67 -5.22
C SER A 393 14.21 19.56 -4.82
N VAL A 394 14.37 19.29 -3.54
CA VAL A 394 15.22 18.21 -3.01
C VAL A 394 14.44 17.14 -2.26
N GLY A 395 13.10 17.11 -2.45
CA GLY A 395 12.21 16.10 -1.89
C GLY A 395 12.06 16.16 -0.37
N GLN A 396 12.06 17.38 0.17
CA GLN A 396 11.87 17.68 1.59
C GLN A 396 10.66 18.59 1.81
N GLY A 397 10.45 19.04 3.05
CA GLY A 397 9.28 19.83 3.43
C GLY A 397 8.02 18.97 3.41
N SER A 398 6.99 19.41 2.69
CA SER A 398 5.69 18.72 2.61
C SER A 398 5.62 17.71 1.45
N VAL A 399 6.71 17.45 0.73
CA VAL A 399 6.75 16.41 -0.31
C VAL A 399 6.71 15.04 0.36
N VAL A 400 5.67 14.26 0.05
CA VAL A 400 5.60 12.84 0.42
C VAL A 400 5.12 12.03 -0.78
N VAL A 401 5.73 10.86 -0.96
CA VAL A 401 5.43 9.95 -2.06
C VAL A 401 5.36 8.52 -1.54
N THR A 402 4.68 7.64 -2.27
CA THR A 402 4.78 6.21 -1.99
C THR A 402 6.05 5.63 -2.63
N PRO A 403 6.61 4.54 -2.06
CA PRO A 403 7.71 3.82 -2.70
C PRO A 403 7.37 3.36 -4.13
N LEU A 404 6.12 2.98 -4.39
CA LEU A 404 5.65 2.61 -5.71
C LEU A 404 5.72 3.78 -6.70
N GLN A 405 5.18 4.95 -6.32
CA GLN A 405 5.27 6.16 -7.15
C GLN A 405 6.72 6.50 -7.50
N LEU A 406 7.61 6.42 -6.49
CA LEU A 406 9.03 6.71 -6.69
C LEU A 406 9.65 5.74 -7.71
N ALA A 407 9.41 4.44 -7.56
CA ALA A 407 9.93 3.43 -8.48
C ALA A 407 9.36 3.59 -9.88
N ASN A 408 8.04 3.88 -10.01
CA ASN A 408 7.37 4.06 -11.30
C ASN A 408 7.85 5.31 -12.05
N GLY A 409 8.02 6.43 -11.34
CA GLY A 409 8.59 7.66 -11.92
C GLY A 409 10.03 7.44 -12.42
N TYR A 410 10.86 6.73 -11.67
CA TYR A 410 12.20 6.34 -12.15
C TYR A 410 12.15 5.37 -13.33
N ALA A 411 11.21 4.43 -13.35
CA ALA A 411 11.02 3.52 -14.47
C ALA A 411 10.69 4.31 -15.76
N ALA A 412 9.80 5.31 -15.67
CA ALA A 412 9.47 6.18 -16.80
C ALA A 412 10.69 6.94 -17.31
N MET A 413 11.51 7.51 -16.43
CA MET A 413 12.76 8.20 -16.83
C MET A 413 13.74 7.27 -17.54
N LEU A 414 13.81 5.98 -17.14
CA LEU A 414 14.79 5.01 -17.65
C LEU A 414 14.34 4.29 -18.92
N ASN A 415 13.03 4.29 -19.23
CA ASN A 415 12.47 3.58 -20.38
C ASN A 415 12.15 4.50 -21.60
N GLY A 416 12.63 5.74 -21.58
CA GLY A 416 12.37 6.73 -22.63
C GLY A 416 11.05 7.47 -22.47
N GLY A 417 10.60 7.70 -21.24
CA GLY A 417 9.45 8.54 -20.93
C GLY A 417 8.09 7.84 -20.92
N SER A 418 8.06 6.51 -20.87
CA SER A 418 6.80 5.77 -20.84
C SER A 418 6.37 5.49 -19.40
N LEU A 419 5.33 6.17 -18.91
CA LEU A 419 4.74 5.91 -17.59
C LEU A 419 3.68 4.81 -17.73
N TRP A 420 3.97 3.63 -17.21
CA TRP A 420 3.07 2.49 -17.21
C TRP A 420 2.26 2.43 -15.91
N GLN A 421 1.01 1.95 -15.99
CA GLN A 421 0.25 1.56 -14.81
C GLN A 421 0.89 0.31 -14.20
N PRO A 422 1.37 0.36 -12.93
CA PRO A 422 1.85 -0.84 -12.26
C PRO A 422 0.74 -1.88 -12.10
N ARG A 423 1.12 -3.17 -12.15
CA ARG A 423 0.16 -4.27 -11.99
C ARG A 423 0.82 -5.45 -11.31
N VAL A 424 0.06 -6.18 -10.51
CA VAL A 424 0.48 -7.43 -9.83
C VAL A 424 -0.22 -8.65 -10.39
N VAL A 425 -1.37 -8.50 -11.06
CA VAL A 425 -2.08 -9.59 -11.73
C VAL A 425 -1.86 -9.47 -13.24
N ASP A 426 -1.47 -10.58 -13.87
CA ASP A 426 -1.34 -10.69 -15.32
C ASP A 426 -2.64 -11.17 -15.95
N GLN A 427 -3.23 -12.22 -15.39
CA GLN A 427 -4.45 -12.86 -15.91
C GLN A 427 -5.31 -13.42 -14.78
N VAL A 428 -6.61 -13.52 -15.04
CA VAL A 428 -7.54 -14.34 -14.27
C VAL A 428 -7.97 -15.51 -15.14
N VAL A 429 -7.86 -16.72 -14.61
CA VAL A 429 -8.25 -17.94 -15.31
C VAL A 429 -9.37 -18.67 -14.56
N ASP A 430 -10.21 -19.42 -15.26
CA ASP A 430 -11.23 -20.27 -14.65
C ASP A 430 -10.65 -21.58 -14.10
N SER A 431 -11.55 -22.47 -13.63
CA SER A 431 -11.18 -23.80 -13.10
C SER A 431 -10.57 -24.74 -14.15
N ASP A 432 -10.77 -24.48 -15.42
CA ASP A 432 -10.26 -25.27 -16.54
C ASP A 432 -8.94 -24.68 -17.09
N GLY A 433 -8.52 -23.53 -16.56
CA GLY A 433 -7.31 -22.81 -16.96
C GLY A 433 -7.50 -21.89 -18.18
N GLU A 434 -8.74 -21.68 -18.61
CA GLU A 434 -9.05 -20.73 -19.69
C GLU A 434 -9.04 -19.30 -19.17
N VAL A 435 -8.48 -18.37 -19.94
CA VAL A 435 -8.39 -16.96 -19.53
C VAL A 435 -9.76 -16.30 -19.53
N ILE A 436 -10.21 -15.85 -18.36
CA ILE A 436 -11.47 -15.10 -18.19
C ILE A 436 -11.23 -13.61 -18.39
N VAL A 437 -10.11 -13.11 -17.81
CA VAL A 437 -9.73 -11.69 -17.87
C VAL A 437 -8.24 -11.59 -18.12
N GLU A 438 -7.87 -10.82 -19.12
CA GLU A 438 -6.51 -10.32 -19.29
C GLU A 438 -6.40 -8.97 -18.59
N ASN A 439 -5.30 -8.74 -17.88
CA ASN A 439 -4.95 -7.42 -17.34
C ASN A 439 -3.86 -6.81 -18.24
N PRO A 440 -4.23 -6.15 -19.34
CA PRO A 440 -3.27 -5.71 -20.33
C PRO A 440 -2.39 -4.57 -19.78
N ARG A 441 -1.20 -4.49 -20.30
CA ARG A 441 -0.29 -3.34 -20.08
C ARG A 441 -1.00 -2.06 -20.45
N LYS A 442 -1.05 -1.11 -19.53
CA LYS A 442 -1.69 0.18 -19.75
C LYS A 442 -0.67 1.29 -19.64
N LEU A 443 -0.44 1.97 -20.78
CA LEU A 443 0.35 3.18 -20.82
C LEU A 443 -0.50 4.35 -20.30
N ILE A 444 -0.05 5.00 -19.23
CA ILE A 444 -0.73 6.17 -18.65
C ILE A 444 -0.34 7.41 -19.45
N LEU A 445 0.96 7.64 -19.64
CA LEU A 445 1.51 8.80 -20.29
C LEU A 445 2.78 8.43 -21.04
N SER A 446 3.04 9.11 -22.15
CA SER A 446 4.30 9.01 -22.87
C SER A 446 4.94 10.40 -22.94
N LEU A 447 6.03 10.57 -22.21
CA LEU A 447 6.85 11.77 -22.19
C LEU A 447 7.94 11.62 -23.27
N ILE A 448 7.58 11.85 -24.52
CA ILE A 448 8.43 11.57 -25.71
C ILE A 448 9.78 12.31 -25.67
N HIS A 449 9.93 13.31 -24.81
CA HIS A 449 11.09 14.20 -24.78
C HIS A 449 12.06 13.95 -23.63
N ILE A 450 11.84 12.92 -22.82
CA ILE A 450 12.75 12.52 -21.73
C ILE A 450 13.79 11.52 -22.22
#